data_ea77b33a5e81226cddcfd0e9b7faa04e
#
_entry.id   ea77b33a5e81226cddcfd0e9b7faa04e
#
_cell.length_a   1.000
_cell.length_b   1.000
_cell.length_c   1.000
_cell.angle_alpha   90.00
_cell.angle_beta   90.00
_cell.angle_gamma   90.00
#
_symmetry.space_group_name_H-M   'P 1'
#
loop_
_entity.id
_entity.type
_entity.pdbx_description
1 polymer ?
#
loop_
_entity_poly.entity_id
_entity_poly.type
_entity_poly.pdbx_seq_one_letter_code
_entity_poly.pdbx_strand_id
1 'polypeptide(L)'
;HFCLRSIKRAKVRVTQDVDIVFFTSPKTSNGSSEQAPVTDLLNAIAAVIEERRTADPDTSYVASLNQKGLDKILEKVGEEAIEVILAAKTLDSSGGSNQAVISEVADLVFHSMVMLDRLGISHNEVLDALALRQGMSGLEEKASRNHSSGKSAQNDYKR
;
A
#
# COMPACT_ATOMS: atom_id res chain seq x y z
N HIS A 1 -12.89 17.31 -26.58
CA HIS A 1 -14.03 16.58 -26.03
C HIS A 1 -13.68 15.10 -25.95
N PHE A 2 -12.87 14.70 -24.97
CA PHE A 2 -12.67 13.29 -24.65
C PHE A 2 -13.73 12.87 -23.63
N CYS A 3 -14.46 11.84 -23.97
CA CYS A 3 -15.71 11.40 -23.40
C CYS A 3 -15.50 10.75 -22.02
N LEU A 4 -15.77 11.49 -20.94
CA LEU A 4 -15.84 11.02 -19.55
C LEU A 4 -17.05 10.10 -19.27
N ARG A 5 -17.58 9.38 -20.28
CA ARG A 5 -18.79 8.56 -20.13
C ARG A 5 -18.54 7.07 -19.87
N SER A 6 -17.29 6.61 -19.81
CA SER A 6 -17.00 5.17 -19.70
C SER A 6 -16.57 4.69 -18.30
N ILE A 7 -16.38 5.59 -17.32
CA ILE A 7 -15.92 5.22 -15.98
C ILE A 7 -17.08 4.84 -15.02
N LYS A 8 -18.34 4.97 -15.47
CA LYS A 8 -19.51 4.66 -14.63
C LYS A 8 -19.90 3.17 -14.53
N ARG A 9 -19.06 2.24 -14.96
CA ARG A 9 -19.44 0.81 -15.00
C ARG A 9 -18.39 -0.16 -14.49
N ALA A 10 -17.60 0.22 -13.52
CA ALA A 10 -16.82 -0.73 -12.74
C ALA A 10 -17.09 -0.53 -11.25
N LYS A 11 -18.38 -0.60 -10.84
CA LYS A 11 -18.72 -1.05 -9.50
C LYS A 11 -18.53 -2.57 -9.50
N VAL A 12 -17.31 -3.03 -9.60
CA VAL A 12 -16.97 -4.36 -9.13
C VAL A 12 -16.99 -4.24 -7.61
N ARG A 13 -18.10 -4.69 -7.03
CA ARG A 13 -18.13 -5.11 -5.64
C ARG A 13 -17.01 -6.13 -5.47
N VAL A 14 -15.88 -5.73 -4.97
CA VAL A 14 -14.99 -6.62 -4.27
C VAL A 14 -15.55 -6.78 -2.86
N THR A 15 -16.79 -7.30 -2.79
CA THR A 15 -17.35 -7.87 -1.59
C THR A 15 -17.45 -9.36 -1.87
N GLN A 16 -16.31 -10.05 -1.86
CA GLN A 16 -16.30 -11.48 -1.62
C GLN A 16 -14.86 -11.87 -1.31
N ASP A 17 -14.67 -12.20 -0.05
CA ASP A 17 -13.67 -13.11 0.47
C ASP A 17 -12.20 -12.66 0.35
N VAL A 18 -11.89 -11.41 0.75
CA VAL A 18 -10.66 -11.25 1.50
C VAL A 18 -10.99 -11.77 2.90
N ASP A 19 -10.91 -13.08 3.09
CA ASP A 19 -10.69 -13.65 4.41
C ASP A 19 -9.32 -13.15 4.89
N ILE A 20 -9.24 -11.87 5.19
CA ILE A 20 -8.37 -11.37 6.21
C ILE A 20 -8.99 -11.96 7.46
N VAL A 21 -8.53 -13.14 7.84
CA VAL A 21 -8.78 -13.69 9.16
C VAL A 21 -8.19 -12.65 10.09
N PHE A 22 -9.04 -11.71 10.52
CA PHE A 22 -8.73 -10.85 11.63
C PHE A 22 -8.39 -11.81 12.76
N PHE A 23 -7.13 -11.78 13.12
CA PHE A 23 -6.59 -12.47 14.26
C PHE A 23 -7.51 -12.16 15.44
N THR A 24 -8.38 -13.11 15.82
CA THR A 24 -9.12 -13.03 17.05
C THR A 24 -8.08 -13.16 18.15
N SER A 25 -7.64 -12.03 18.67
CA SER A 25 -6.85 -11.98 19.87
C SER A 25 -7.54 -12.84 20.94
N PRO A 26 -6.83 -13.70 21.66
CA PRO A 26 -7.39 -14.39 22.80
C PRO A 26 -7.91 -13.31 23.76
N LYS A 27 -9.18 -13.43 24.19
CA LYS A 27 -9.77 -12.56 25.19
C LYS A 27 -9.00 -12.70 26.49
N THR A 28 -8.00 -11.86 26.71
CA THR A 28 -7.51 -11.58 28.05
C THR A 28 -8.39 -10.47 28.62
N SER A 29 -9.18 -10.85 29.60
CA SER A 29 -9.95 -9.97 30.45
C SER A 29 -9.00 -9.07 31.25
N ASN A 30 -8.75 -7.84 30.77
CA ASN A 30 -8.54 -6.67 31.64
C ASN A 30 -8.49 -5.42 30.75
N GLY A 31 -9.35 -4.47 31.08
CA GLY A 31 -9.59 -3.26 30.31
C GLY A 31 -8.43 -2.27 30.32
N SER A 32 -7.68 -2.30 29.29
CA SER A 32 -6.96 -1.20 28.68
C SER A 32 -6.80 -1.58 27.21
N SER A 33 -7.32 -0.77 26.29
CA SER A 33 -7.13 -0.96 24.84
C SER A 33 -5.69 -0.57 24.51
N GLU A 34 -4.75 -1.46 24.84
CA GLU A 34 -3.38 -1.37 24.39
C GLU A 34 -3.39 -1.82 22.91
N GLN A 35 -3.52 -0.86 22.02
CA GLN A 35 -3.33 -1.09 20.60
C GLN A 35 -1.90 -1.58 20.42
N ALA A 36 -1.73 -2.77 19.84
CA ALA A 36 -0.41 -3.26 19.45
C ALA A 36 0.32 -2.16 18.66
N PRO A 37 1.61 -1.94 18.88
CA PRO A 37 2.35 -0.93 18.14
C PRO A 37 2.17 -1.16 16.63
N VAL A 38 2.01 -0.09 15.86
CA VAL A 38 1.74 -0.14 14.40
C VAL A 38 2.75 -1.03 13.67
N THR A 39 3.99 -1.04 14.14
CA THR A 39 5.05 -1.92 13.63
C THR A 39 4.69 -3.40 13.78
N ASP A 40 4.07 -3.82 14.88
CA ASP A 40 3.66 -5.20 15.09
C ASP A 40 2.52 -5.60 14.15
N LEU A 41 1.59 -4.70 13.85
CA LEU A 41 0.54 -4.94 12.88
C LEU A 41 1.11 -5.12 11.47
N LEU A 42 2.01 -4.24 11.04
CA LEU A 42 2.66 -4.35 9.72
C LEU A 42 3.51 -5.61 9.60
N ASN A 43 4.24 -5.98 10.65
CA ASN A 43 4.97 -7.25 10.70
C ASN A 43 4.03 -8.46 10.57
N ALA A 44 2.88 -8.44 11.26
CA ALA A 44 1.88 -9.51 11.16
C ALA A 44 1.29 -9.61 9.74
N ILE A 45 0.97 -8.49 9.11
CA ILE A 45 0.49 -8.46 7.71
C ILE A 45 1.57 -8.99 6.76
N ALA A 46 2.83 -8.57 6.92
CA ALA A 46 3.94 -9.04 6.10
C ALA A 46 4.13 -10.56 6.20
N ALA A 47 4.08 -11.11 7.43
CA ALA A 47 4.17 -12.55 7.66
C ALA A 47 3.04 -13.33 6.97
N VAL A 48 1.80 -12.82 7.01
CA VAL A 48 0.66 -13.42 6.32
C VAL A 48 0.84 -13.36 4.80
N ILE A 49 1.34 -12.25 4.26
CA ILE A 49 1.59 -12.11 2.82
C ILE A 49 2.65 -13.12 2.36
N GLU A 50 3.76 -13.23 3.10
CA GLU A 50 4.84 -14.19 2.82
C GLU A 50 4.33 -15.64 2.85
N GLU A 51 3.58 -16.01 3.90
CA GLU A 51 2.98 -17.36 4.03
C GLU A 51 2.06 -17.67 2.85
N ARG A 52 1.20 -16.72 2.49
CA ARG A 52 0.19 -16.92 1.43
C ARG A 52 0.76 -16.83 0.01
N ARG A 53 1.96 -16.33 -0.18
CA ARG A 53 2.58 -16.19 -1.50
C ARG A 53 2.65 -17.49 -2.29
N THR A 54 2.89 -18.61 -1.60
CA THR A 54 3.03 -19.96 -2.17
C THR A 54 1.79 -20.83 -1.96
N ALA A 55 0.70 -20.28 -1.44
CA ALA A 55 -0.55 -20.99 -1.25
C ALA A 55 -1.25 -21.29 -2.58
N ASP A 56 -2.38 -22.01 -2.53
CA ASP A 56 -3.18 -22.28 -3.72
C ASP A 56 -3.83 -20.97 -4.24
N PRO A 57 -3.57 -20.59 -5.51
CA PRO A 57 -4.13 -19.39 -6.11
C PRO A 57 -5.66 -19.35 -6.19
N ASP A 58 -6.31 -20.52 -6.18
CA ASP A 58 -7.78 -20.63 -6.21
C ASP A 58 -8.40 -20.29 -4.85
N THR A 59 -7.62 -20.36 -3.78
CA THR A 59 -8.07 -20.10 -2.40
C THR A 59 -7.38 -18.93 -1.73
N SER A 60 -6.32 -18.38 -2.33
CA SER A 60 -5.55 -17.27 -1.79
C SER A 60 -5.42 -16.12 -2.79
N TYR A 61 -5.95 -14.96 -2.42
CA TYR A 61 -5.81 -13.74 -3.22
C TYR A 61 -4.35 -13.34 -3.44
N VAL A 62 -3.51 -13.40 -2.39
CA VAL A 62 -2.08 -13.12 -2.48
C VAL A 62 -1.38 -14.06 -3.46
N ALA A 63 -1.67 -15.38 -3.39
CA ALA A 63 -1.13 -16.35 -4.32
C ALA A 63 -1.59 -16.07 -5.77
N SER A 64 -2.87 -15.74 -5.96
CA SER A 64 -3.43 -15.36 -7.26
C SER A 64 -2.74 -14.13 -7.86
N LEU A 65 -2.47 -13.08 -7.06
CA LEU A 65 -1.72 -11.92 -7.51
C LEU A 65 -0.27 -12.29 -7.90
N ASN A 66 0.41 -13.08 -7.07
CA ASN A 66 1.77 -13.53 -7.35
C ASN A 66 1.86 -14.40 -8.59
N GLN A 67 0.88 -15.28 -8.83
CA GLN A 67 0.79 -16.10 -10.04
C GLN A 67 0.62 -15.24 -11.30
N LYS A 68 -0.19 -14.18 -11.23
CA LYS A 68 -0.40 -13.23 -12.33
C LYS A 68 0.81 -12.33 -12.61
N GLY A 69 1.74 -12.27 -11.67
CA GLY A 69 3.01 -11.56 -11.82
C GLY A 69 3.01 -10.11 -11.35
N LEU A 70 4.19 -9.50 -11.43
CA LEU A 70 4.44 -8.14 -10.93
C LEU A 70 3.53 -7.09 -11.59
N ASP A 71 3.31 -7.18 -12.90
CA ASP A 71 2.48 -6.20 -13.62
C ASP A 71 1.06 -6.13 -13.06
N LYS A 72 0.47 -7.28 -12.67
CA LYS A 72 -0.85 -7.30 -12.04
C LYS A 72 -0.85 -6.71 -10.64
N ILE A 73 0.23 -6.91 -9.88
CA ILE A 73 0.39 -6.28 -8.56
C ILE A 73 0.52 -4.77 -8.71
N LEU A 74 1.31 -4.29 -9.68
CA LEU A 74 1.48 -2.85 -9.95
C LEU A 74 0.19 -2.21 -10.46
N GLU A 75 -0.59 -2.91 -11.29
CA GLU A 75 -1.92 -2.48 -11.71
C GLU A 75 -2.82 -2.22 -10.49
N LYS A 76 -2.82 -3.14 -9.51
CA LYS A 76 -3.60 -2.97 -8.27
C LYS A 76 -3.13 -1.78 -7.44
N VAL A 77 -1.82 -1.59 -7.26
CA VAL A 77 -1.30 -0.41 -6.55
C VAL A 77 -1.76 0.89 -7.23
N GLY A 78 -1.73 0.94 -8.57
CA GLY A 78 -2.19 2.12 -9.32
C GLY A 78 -3.70 2.34 -9.21
N GLU A 79 -4.50 1.27 -9.25
CA GLU A 79 -5.95 1.29 -9.10
C GLU A 79 -6.35 1.85 -7.72
N GLU A 80 -5.79 1.29 -6.63
CA GLU A 80 -6.09 1.74 -5.27
C GLU A 80 -5.64 3.20 -5.03
N ALA A 81 -4.51 3.62 -5.60
CA ALA A 81 -4.08 5.01 -5.51
C ALA A 81 -5.09 5.98 -6.15
N ILE A 82 -5.71 5.59 -7.27
CA ILE A 82 -6.76 6.38 -7.94
C ILE A 82 -8.03 6.38 -7.08
N GLU A 83 -8.41 5.25 -6.49
CA GLU A 83 -9.60 5.13 -5.64
C GLU A 83 -9.49 5.99 -4.38
N VAL A 84 -8.30 6.05 -3.75
CA VAL A 84 -8.01 7.00 -2.66
C VAL A 84 -8.27 8.45 -3.10
N ILE A 85 -7.79 8.85 -4.28
CA ILE A 85 -7.97 10.22 -4.80
C ILE A 85 -9.46 10.51 -5.02
N LEU A 86 -10.21 9.58 -5.59
CA LEU A 86 -11.64 9.73 -5.85
C LEU A 86 -12.46 9.79 -4.56
N ALA A 87 -12.16 8.92 -3.58
CA ALA A 87 -12.82 8.90 -2.29
C ALA A 87 -12.56 10.21 -1.52
N ALA A 88 -11.30 10.66 -1.48
CA ALA A 88 -10.93 11.92 -0.83
C ALA A 88 -11.60 13.14 -1.50
N LYS A 89 -11.64 13.17 -2.83
CA LYS A 89 -12.30 14.24 -3.58
C LYS A 89 -13.81 14.27 -3.33
N THR A 90 -14.43 13.09 -3.26
CA THR A 90 -15.85 12.97 -2.95
C THR A 90 -16.16 13.41 -1.53
N LEU A 91 -15.31 13.07 -0.56
CA LEU A 91 -15.46 13.53 0.82
C LEU A 91 -15.42 15.06 0.92
N ASP A 92 -14.42 15.69 0.27
CA ASP A 92 -14.23 17.15 0.27
C ASP A 92 -15.38 17.90 -0.41
N SER A 93 -15.86 17.41 -1.57
CA SER A 93 -16.80 18.16 -2.43
C SER A 93 -18.27 17.89 -2.14
N SER A 94 -18.65 16.74 -1.60
CA SER A 94 -20.04 16.30 -1.48
C SER A 94 -20.39 15.65 -0.14
N GLY A 95 -19.51 15.74 0.85
CA GLY A 95 -19.74 15.15 2.18
C GLY A 95 -19.75 13.62 2.14
N GLY A 96 -18.83 13.01 1.39
CA GLY A 96 -18.63 11.57 1.36
C GLY A 96 -18.25 10.99 2.73
N SER A 97 -18.09 9.68 2.80
CA SER A 97 -17.79 8.98 4.04
C SER A 97 -16.27 8.95 4.33
N ASN A 98 -15.87 9.33 5.54
CA ASN A 98 -14.51 9.08 6.01
C ASN A 98 -14.12 7.60 5.88
N GLN A 99 -15.08 6.70 6.11
CA GLN A 99 -14.86 5.25 6.00
C GLN A 99 -14.45 4.84 4.59
N ALA A 100 -14.99 5.49 3.55
CA ALA A 100 -14.58 5.21 2.17
C ALA A 100 -13.09 5.53 1.96
N VAL A 101 -12.63 6.71 2.42
CA VAL A 101 -11.22 7.08 2.34
C VAL A 101 -10.33 6.13 3.13
N ILE A 102 -10.77 5.74 4.34
CA ILE A 102 -10.02 4.82 5.20
C ILE A 102 -9.86 3.45 4.51
N SER A 103 -10.92 2.93 3.89
CA SER A 103 -10.87 1.65 3.19
C SER A 103 -9.89 1.69 2.02
N GLU A 104 -10.00 2.69 1.14
CA GLU A 104 -9.11 2.78 -0.03
C GLU A 104 -7.64 2.97 0.37
N VAL A 105 -7.37 3.73 1.44
CA VAL A 105 -6.00 3.87 1.97
C VAL A 105 -5.49 2.53 2.53
N ALA A 106 -6.34 1.76 3.22
CA ALA A 106 -5.95 0.45 3.72
C ALA A 106 -5.64 -0.53 2.57
N ASP A 107 -6.43 -0.51 1.49
CA ASP A 107 -6.22 -1.34 0.31
C ASP A 107 -4.92 -0.94 -0.43
N LEU A 108 -4.65 0.35 -0.54
CA LEU A 108 -3.38 0.85 -1.10
C LEU A 108 -2.17 0.39 -0.27
N VAL A 109 -2.25 0.45 1.07
CA VAL A 109 -1.19 -0.04 1.96
C VAL A 109 -0.99 -1.53 1.77
N PHE A 110 -2.07 -2.32 1.76
CA PHE A 110 -2.01 -3.77 1.57
C PHE A 110 -1.35 -4.15 0.23
N HIS A 111 -1.80 -3.60 -0.89
CA HIS A 111 -1.23 -3.90 -2.21
C HIS A 111 0.22 -3.41 -2.35
N SER A 112 0.57 -2.31 -1.67
CA SER A 112 1.96 -1.86 -1.57
C SER A 112 2.84 -2.86 -0.83
N MET A 113 2.34 -3.48 0.25
CA MET A 113 3.06 -4.53 0.98
C MET A 113 3.22 -5.80 0.14
N VAL A 114 2.21 -6.21 -0.64
CA VAL A 114 2.32 -7.34 -1.58
C VAL A 114 3.37 -7.05 -2.66
N MET A 115 3.43 -5.82 -3.16
CA MET A 115 4.46 -5.39 -4.11
C MET A 115 5.87 -5.48 -3.49
N LEU A 116 6.04 -4.97 -2.27
CA LEU A 116 7.33 -5.01 -1.57
C LEU A 116 7.79 -6.45 -1.34
N ASP A 117 6.91 -7.34 -0.86
CA ASP A 117 7.20 -8.77 -0.70
C ASP A 117 7.63 -9.40 -2.03
N ARG A 118 6.92 -9.13 -3.12
CA ARG A 118 7.25 -9.64 -4.46
C ARG A 118 8.63 -9.19 -4.93
N LEU A 119 9.06 -7.98 -4.56
CA LEU A 119 10.36 -7.41 -4.90
C LEU A 119 11.47 -7.79 -3.91
N GLY A 120 11.15 -8.51 -2.84
CA GLY A 120 12.11 -8.86 -1.78
C GLY A 120 12.55 -7.68 -0.92
N ILE A 121 11.73 -6.63 -0.83
CA ILE A 121 12.00 -5.42 -0.04
C ILE A 121 11.20 -5.49 1.25
N SER A 122 11.87 -5.32 2.39
CA SER A 122 11.18 -5.28 3.68
C SER A 122 10.39 -3.98 3.85
N HIS A 123 9.15 -4.08 4.37
CA HIS A 123 8.39 -2.90 4.75
C HIS A 123 9.12 -2.06 5.83
N ASN A 124 9.99 -2.66 6.63
CA ASN A 124 10.80 -1.95 7.61
C ASN A 124 11.79 -0.98 6.95
N GLU A 125 12.32 -1.30 5.76
CA GLU A 125 13.16 -0.37 4.99
C GLU A 125 12.39 0.90 4.58
N VAL A 126 11.08 0.76 4.31
CA VAL A 126 10.21 1.91 4.05
C VAL A 126 9.99 2.73 5.30
N LEU A 127 9.78 2.08 6.46
CA LEU A 127 9.63 2.76 7.75
C LEU A 127 10.91 3.47 8.14
N ASP A 128 12.08 2.86 7.94
CA ASP A 128 13.38 3.49 8.20
C ASP A 128 13.59 4.73 7.29
N ALA A 129 13.22 4.62 6.02
CA ALA A 129 13.27 5.76 5.11
C ALA A 129 12.34 6.91 5.52
N LEU A 130 11.18 6.59 6.10
CA LEU A 130 10.27 7.60 6.67
C LEU A 130 10.83 8.19 7.97
N ALA A 131 11.42 7.36 8.84
CA ALA A 131 12.02 7.80 10.09
C ALA A 131 13.20 8.78 9.85
N LEU A 132 14.02 8.50 8.83
CA LEU A 132 15.11 9.40 8.43
C LEU A 132 14.61 10.77 7.97
N ARG A 133 13.37 10.88 7.51
CA ARG A 133 12.75 12.15 7.11
C ARG A 133 12.10 12.90 8.28
N GLN A 134 11.90 12.24 9.41
CA GLN A 134 11.41 12.89 10.62
C GLN A 134 12.48 13.88 11.12
N GLY A 135 12.11 15.15 11.21
CA GLY A 135 13.02 16.24 11.62
C GLY A 135 13.72 16.98 10.48
N MET A 136 13.60 16.52 9.23
CA MET A 136 14.02 17.29 8.05
C MET A 136 12.87 18.16 7.56
N SER A 137 13.13 19.45 7.32
CA SER A 137 12.13 20.29 6.66
C SER A 137 11.91 19.80 5.22
N GLY A 138 10.68 19.87 4.69
CA GLY A 138 10.39 19.46 3.31
C GLY A 138 11.22 20.19 2.25
N LEU A 139 11.76 21.38 2.60
CA LEU A 139 12.68 22.15 1.76
C LEU A 139 14.11 21.55 1.77
N GLU A 140 14.59 21.08 2.92
CA GLU A 140 15.89 20.41 3.05
C GLU A 140 15.90 19.06 2.36
N GLU A 141 14.79 18.29 2.47
CA GLU A 141 14.63 17.03 1.76
C GLU A 141 14.64 17.23 0.23
N LYS A 142 13.94 18.24 -0.28
CA LYS A 142 13.93 18.58 -1.71
C LYS A 142 15.31 19.03 -2.21
N ALA A 143 16.06 19.77 -1.41
CA ALA A 143 17.41 20.19 -1.73
C ALA A 143 18.38 19.00 -1.78
N SER A 144 18.29 18.03 -0.85
CA SER A 144 19.15 16.85 -0.80
C SER A 144 18.93 15.92 -2.01
N ARG A 145 17.67 15.74 -2.45
CA ARG A 145 17.35 14.95 -3.66
C ARG A 145 17.95 15.54 -4.93
N ASN A 146 17.93 16.87 -5.06
CA ASN A 146 18.50 17.55 -6.23
C ASN A 146 20.05 17.47 -6.27
N HIS A 147 20.72 17.34 -5.10
CA HIS A 147 22.17 17.16 -5.04
C HIS A 147 22.62 15.73 -5.38
N SER A 148 21.83 14.71 -5.06
CA SER A 148 22.15 13.33 -5.39
C SER A 148 21.92 12.99 -6.87
N SER A 149 20.96 13.64 -7.53
CA SER A 149 20.70 13.47 -8.97
C SER A 149 21.75 14.12 -9.88
N GLY A 150 22.52 15.08 -9.37
CA GLY A 150 23.55 15.78 -10.15
C GLY A 150 24.93 15.09 -10.22
N LYS A 151 25.18 14.06 -9.39
CA LYS A 151 26.49 13.39 -9.34
C LYS A 151 26.63 12.17 -10.23
N SER A 152 25.56 11.62 -10.77
CA SER A 152 25.61 10.44 -11.66
C SER A 152 25.79 10.75 -13.15
N ALA A 153 25.72 12.01 -13.56
CA ALA A 153 25.78 12.39 -14.98
C ALA A 153 27.18 12.80 -15.51
N GLN A 154 28.25 12.73 -14.70
CA GLN A 154 29.53 13.29 -15.09
C GLN A 154 30.69 12.30 -15.26
N ASN A 155 30.44 10.99 -15.33
CA ASN A 155 31.52 10.01 -15.40
C ASN A 155 31.58 9.14 -16.66
N ASP A 156 30.79 9.38 -17.72
CA ASP A 156 30.77 8.55 -18.92
C ASP A 156 31.28 9.24 -20.23
N TYR A 157 32.02 10.31 -20.14
CA TYR A 157 32.67 10.91 -21.33
C TYR A 157 34.18 11.06 -21.15
N LYS A 158 34.89 9.98 -20.87
CA LYS A 158 36.36 9.87 -21.13
C LYS A 158 36.80 8.43 -21.25
N ARG A 159 36.52 7.81 -22.43
CA ARG A 159 37.39 6.77 -23.04
C ARG A 159 37.18 6.76 -24.54
#